data_5faaa4345d736818347caf98b318558c
#
_entry.id   5faaa4345d736818347caf98b318558c
#
_cell.length_a   1.000
_cell.length_b   1.000
_cell.length_c   1.000
_cell.angle_alpha   90.00
_cell.angle_beta   90.00
_cell.angle_gamma   90.00
#
_symmetry.space_group_name_H-M   'P 1'
#
loop_
_entity.id
_entity.type
_entity.pdbx_description
1 polymer ?
#
loop_
_entity_poly.entity_id
_entity_poly.type
_entity_poly.pdbx_seq_one_letter_code
_entity_poly.pdbx_strand_id
1 'polypeptide(L)'
;MSTRLPAVTVVGSINLDIIATTDRLPTAGETIGGGVLQQQPGGKGANQAVAAARLGGSARMIGAVGDDAQGRQMLEALSGAGVDTADVAVLDGEATGTALIAVDRDGENQIVVCPGANAAFSLEGVEFGPDETVLCQLEVGLPVVLEAARRSPGFFVLNAAPAMDLPAELLERCDLVIVNETEYELIPALTHAKLVAVTYGKGGSAMFEHGRRVAEAPAAAVTAANTIGAGDAFCAALVLALRANLPYPRALAVANAVGADAVGDLSSQPALARLEEYVARVPGAGIAGQ
;
A
#
# COMPACT_ATOMS: atom_id res chain seq x y z
N MET A 1 29.35 1.61 -1.49
CA MET A 1 28.69 1.33 -2.78
C MET A 1 27.22 1.64 -2.60
N SER A 2 26.72 2.70 -3.21
CA SER A 2 25.26 2.97 -3.24
C SER A 2 24.65 1.89 -4.15
N THR A 3 24.10 0.84 -3.55
CA THR A 3 23.30 -0.14 -4.30
C THR A 3 22.00 0.57 -4.67
N ARG A 4 21.80 0.84 -5.95
CA ARG A 4 20.55 1.38 -6.47
C ARG A 4 19.42 0.44 -5.99
N LEU A 5 18.43 1.01 -5.29
CA LEU A 5 17.25 0.24 -4.87
C LEU A 5 16.53 -0.31 -6.11
N PRO A 6 15.88 -1.48 -6.00
CA PRO A 6 15.16 -2.07 -7.12
C PRO A 6 14.01 -1.19 -7.59
N ALA A 7 13.66 -1.34 -8.87
CA ALA A 7 12.44 -0.74 -9.40
C ALA A 7 11.21 -1.47 -8.85
N VAL A 8 10.18 -0.70 -8.50
CA VAL A 8 8.88 -1.21 -8.06
C VAL A 8 7.81 -0.64 -8.98
N THR A 9 7.09 -1.53 -9.64
CA THR A 9 5.89 -1.20 -10.40
C THR A 9 4.68 -1.50 -9.56
N VAL A 10 3.86 -0.49 -9.32
CA VAL A 10 2.62 -0.62 -8.58
C VAL A 10 1.46 -0.67 -9.56
N VAL A 11 0.68 -1.75 -9.53
CA VAL A 11 -0.58 -1.90 -10.26
C VAL A 11 -1.70 -1.73 -9.25
N GLY A 12 -2.41 -0.61 -9.29
CA GLY A 12 -3.36 -0.33 -8.21
C GLY A 12 -4.22 0.92 -8.41
N SER A 13 -4.96 1.24 -7.36
CA SER A 13 -5.92 2.33 -7.30
C SER A 13 -5.27 3.70 -7.17
N ILE A 14 -5.93 4.68 -7.76
CA ILE A 14 -5.64 6.11 -7.62
C ILE A 14 -6.94 6.79 -7.24
N ASN A 15 -7.00 7.39 -6.04
CA ASN A 15 -8.20 8.06 -5.53
C ASN A 15 -7.93 9.50 -5.13
N LEU A 16 -8.97 10.31 -5.18
CA LEU A 16 -9.07 11.52 -4.36
C LEU A 16 -9.83 11.17 -3.09
N ASP A 17 -9.21 11.34 -1.93
CA ASP A 17 -9.88 11.18 -0.64
C ASP A 17 -10.50 12.52 -0.24
N ILE A 18 -11.82 12.53 -0.01
CA ILE A 18 -12.61 13.66 0.46
C ILE A 18 -13.03 13.38 1.89
N ILE A 19 -12.38 14.07 2.84
CA ILE A 19 -12.51 13.82 4.26
C ILE A 19 -13.32 14.93 4.90
N ALA A 20 -14.43 14.57 5.56
CA ALA A 20 -15.22 15.46 6.41
C ALA A 20 -14.98 15.11 7.87
N THR A 21 -14.28 15.97 8.60
CA THR A 21 -14.08 15.83 10.06
C THR A 21 -15.19 16.54 10.79
N THR A 22 -15.85 15.85 11.73
CA THR A 22 -17.01 16.34 12.48
C THR A 22 -16.87 16.00 13.98
N ASP A 23 -17.69 16.58 14.83
CA ASP A 23 -17.70 16.22 16.26
C ASP A 23 -18.18 14.79 16.51
N ARG A 24 -19.11 14.31 15.70
CA ARG A 24 -19.66 12.95 15.70
C ARG A 24 -20.14 12.54 14.30
N LEU A 25 -20.24 11.26 14.06
CA LEU A 25 -20.84 10.76 12.82
C LEU A 25 -22.37 10.95 12.81
N PRO A 26 -22.99 11.28 11.64
CA PRO A 26 -24.44 11.34 11.52
C PRO A 26 -25.08 9.94 11.60
N THR A 27 -26.24 9.85 12.21
CA THR A 27 -27.08 8.64 12.16
C THR A 27 -27.93 8.63 10.89
N ALA A 28 -28.51 7.47 10.56
CA ALA A 28 -29.36 7.33 9.37
C ALA A 28 -30.52 8.37 9.38
N GLY A 29 -30.61 9.16 8.30
CA GLY A 29 -31.60 10.23 8.13
C GLY A 29 -31.26 11.55 8.81
N GLU A 30 -30.10 11.65 9.48
CA GLU A 30 -29.69 12.87 10.17
C GLU A 30 -28.86 13.79 9.27
N THR A 31 -29.02 15.11 9.45
CA THR A 31 -28.13 16.12 8.86
C THR A 31 -27.39 16.82 10.00
N ILE A 32 -26.05 16.80 9.95
CA ILE A 32 -25.20 17.54 10.87
C ILE A 32 -24.45 18.64 10.13
N GLY A 33 -24.10 19.71 10.82
CA GLY A 33 -23.32 20.84 10.29
C GLY A 33 -22.00 21.00 11.05
N GLY A 34 -21.20 21.97 10.63
CA GLY A 34 -19.95 22.34 11.32
C GLY A 34 -18.73 21.47 10.97
N GLY A 35 -18.85 20.58 9.97
CA GLY A 35 -17.73 19.76 9.51
C GLY A 35 -16.64 20.57 8.81
N VAL A 36 -15.39 20.10 8.93
CA VAL A 36 -14.21 20.62 8.20
C VAL A 36 -13.91 19.68 7.04
N LEU A 37 -13.86 20.24 5.83
CA LEU A 37 -13.56 19.49 4.61
C LEU A 37 -12.07 19.54 4.29
N GLN A 38 -11.49 18.38 4.00
CA GLN A 38 -10.14 18.23 3.48
C GLN A 38 -10.16 17.34 2.23
N GLN A 39 -9.24 17.59 1.31
CA GLN A 39 -9.02 16.75 0.15
C GLN A 39 -7.55 16.38 0.08
N GLN A 40 -7.25 15.13 -0.19
CA GLN A 40 -5.87 14.65 -0.32
C GLN A 40 -5.78 13.50 -1.33
N PRO A 41 -4.60 13.30 -1.95
CA PRO A 41 -4.35 12.10 -2.75
C PRO A 41 -4.53 10.85 -1.89
N GLY A 42 -5.12 9.81 -2.47
CA GLY A 42 -5.39 8.54 -1.83
C GLY A 42 -5.37 7.37 -2.82
N GLY A 43 -5.91 6.24 -2.39
CA GLY A 43 -5.84 4.96 -3.09
C GLY A 43 -4.57 4.19 -2.71
N LYS A 44 -4.74 2.91 -2.35
CA LYS A 44 -3.61 2.07 -1.88
C LYS A 44 -2.48 2.00 -2.92
N GLY A 45 -2.82 1.91 -4.21
CA GLY A 45 -1.82 1.90 -5.28
C GLY A 45 -0.99 3.18 -5.30
N ALA A 46 -1.64 4.34 -5.35
CA ALA A 46 -0.97 5.63 -5.35
C ALA A 46 -0.12 5.83 -4.08
N ASN A 47 -0.64 5.49 -2.91
CA ASN A 47 0.06 5.62 -1.64
C ASN A 47 1.33 4.76 -1.60
N GLN A 48 1.26 3.50 -2.04
CA GLN A 48 2.39 2.58 -2.08
C GLN A 48 3.45 3.00 -3.11
N ALA A 49 3.03 3.52 -4.27
CA ALA A 49 3.95 4.05 -5.28
C ALA A 49 4.71 5.29 -4.77
N VAL A 50 4.00 6.23 -4.15
CA VAL A 50 4.61 7.43 -3.54
C VAL A 50 5.55 7.04 -2.40
N ALA A 51 5.15 6.11 -1.54
CA ALA A 51 6.02 5.63 -0.45
C ALA A 51 7.30 4.99 -1.02
N ALA A 52 7.20 4.15 -2.06
CA ALA A 52 8.36 3.54 -2.71
C ALA A 52 9.32 4.59 -3.31
N ALA A 53 8.78 5.62 -3.97
CA ALA A 53 9.57 6.71 -4.54
C ALA A 53 10.29 7.53 -3.44
N ARG A 54 9.58 7.91 -2.37
CA ARG A 54 10.14 8.68 -1.24
C ARG A 54 11.24 7.90 -0.52
N LEU A 55 11.07 6.61 -0.35
CA LEU A 55 12.09 5.71 0.21
C LEU A 55 13.32 5.57 -0.69
N GLY A 56 13.26 6.08 -1.93
CA GLY A 56 14.38 6.11 -2.87
C GLY A 56 14.39 4.99 -3.87
N GLY A 57 13.31 4.21 -3.98
CA GLY A 57 13.06 3.28 -5.09
C GLY A 57 12.75 4.03 -6.39
N SER A 58 12.99 3.37 -7.53
CA SER A 58 12.39 3.79 -8.80
C SER A 58 10.96 3.27 -8.82
N ALA A 59 9.96 4.15 -8.72
CA ALA A 59 8.55 3.77 -8.68
C ALA A 59 7.85 4.09 -10.00
N ARG A 60 7.12 3.10 -10.55
CA ARG A 60 6.25 3.22 -11.72
C ARG A 60 4.82 2.91 -11.28
N MET A 61 3.85 3.73 -11.68
CA MET A 61 2.44 3.51 -11.41
C MET A 61 1.71 3.05 -12.67
N ILE A 62 0.96 1.97 -12.55
CA ILE A 62 0.01 1.47 -13.54
C ILE A 62 -1.38 1.49 -12.88
N GLY A 63 -2.30 2.24 -13.47
CA GLY A 63 -3.63 2.46 -12.94
C GLY A 63 -4.42 3.34 -13.89
N ALA A 64 -5.54 3.90 -13.40
CA ALA A 64 -6.32 4.82 -14.21
C ALA A 64 -6.91 5.96 -13.39
N VAL A 65 -7.09 7.09 -14.07
CA VAL A 65 -7.85 8.25 -13.61
C VAL A 65 -8.86 8.64 -14.67
N GLY A 66 -9.87 9.42 -14.31
CA GLY A 66 -10.78 10.03 -15.27
C GLY A 66 -10.16 11.23 -15.97
N ASP A 67 -10.70 11.62 -17.13
CA ASP A 67 -10.38 12.90 -17.76
C ASP A 67 -11.13 14.06 -17.06
N ASP A 68 -10.83 14.25 -15.79
CA ASP A 68 -11.42 15.27 -14.93
C ASP A 68 -10.36 16.09 -14.18
N ALA A 69 -10.81 17.07 -13.40
CA ALA A 69 -9.90 17.90 -12.62
C ALA A 69 -9.18 17.10 -11.53
N GLN A 70 -9.86 16.11 -10.94
CA GLN A 70 -9.34 15.23 -9.91
C GLN A 70 -8.24 14.32 -10.47
N GLY A 71 -8.45 13.75 -11.67
CA GLY A 71 -7.44 12.94 -12.36
C GLY A 71 -6.15 13.70 -12.62
N ARG A 72 -6.27 14.92 -13.13
CA ARG A 72 -5.10 15.81 -13.34
C ARG A 72 -4.38 16.10 -12.04
N GLN A 73 -5.11 16.40 -10.96
CA GLN A 73 -4.55 16.64 -9.64
C GLN A 73 -3.80 15.40 -9.10
N MET A 74 -4.34 14.19 -9.29
CA MET A 74 -3.70 12.96 -8.85
C MET A 74 -2.42 12.66 -9.64
N LEU A 75 -2.43 12.88 -10.96
CA LEU A 75 -1.24 12.73 -11.80
C LEU A 75 -0.13 13.71 -11.42
N GLU A 76 -0.48 14.97 -11.12
CA GLU A 76 0.46 15.98 -10.63
C GLU A 76 1.05 15.58 -9.26
N ALA A 77 0.23 15.05 -8.34
CA ALA A 77 0.69 14.60 -7.04
C ALA A 77 1.67 13.41 -7.15
N LEU A 78 1.36 12.41 -7.98
CA LEU A 78 2.21 11.24 -8.23
C LEU A 78 3.54 11.65 -8.87
N SER A 79 3.51 12.43 -9.95
CA SER A 79 4.73 12.87 -10.64
C SER A 79 5.56 13.80 -9.77
N GLY A 80 4.94 14.69 -8.99
CA GLY A 80 5.60 15.56 -8.01
C GLY A 80 6.29 14.78 -6.88
N ALA A 81 5.82 13.59 -6.56
CA ALA A 81 6.45 12.66 -5.62
C ALA A 81 7.58 11.81 -6.25
N GLY A 82 7.82 11.95 -7.56
CA GLY A 82 8.86 11.20 -8.29
C GLY A 82 8.41 9.83 -8.79
N VAL A 83 7.10 9.58 -8.89
CA VAL A 83 6.54 8.37 -9.49
C VAL A 83 6.46 8.54 -10.99
N ASP A 84 6.89 7.53 -11.76
CA ASP A 84 6.67 7.45 -13.19
C ASP A 84 5.18 7.12 -13.46
N THR A 85 4.49 8.02 -14.15
CA THR A 85 3.05 7.93 -14.45
C THR A 85 2.75 7.68 -15.92
N ALA A 86 3.77 7.32 -16.73
CA ALA A 86 3.59 7.14 -18.19
C ALA A 86 2.56 6.05 -18.53
N ASP A 87 2.35 5.08 -17.65
CA ASP A 87 1.38 3.99 -17.81
C ASP A 87 0.10 4.18 -16.98
N VAL A 88 -0.17 5.40 -16.52
CA VAL A 88 -1.48 5.72 -15.93
C VAL A 88 -2.43 6.13 -17.06
N ALA A 89 -3.50 5.34 -17.25
CA ALA A 89 -4.51 5.64 -18.25
C ALA A 89 -5.39 6.81 -17.82
N VAL A 90 -5.73 7.69 -18.78
CA VAL A 90 -6.75 8.73 -18.60
C VAL A 90 -7.99 8.28 -19.40
N LEU A 91 -9.07 7.96 -18.69
CA LEU A 91 -10.27 7.36 -19.26
C LEU A 91 -11.35 8.42 -19.48
N ASP A 92 -11.70 8.64 -20.75
CA ASP A 92 -12.81 9.53 -21.12
C ASP A 92 -14.15 8.91 -20.67
N GLY A 93 -15.03 9.75 -20.13
CA GLY A 93 -16.36 9.33 -19.64
C GLY A 93 -16.37 8.66 -18.25
N GLU A 94 -15.21 8.36 -17.68
CA GLU A 94 -15.10 7.85 -16.31
C GLU A 94 -14.71 8.97 -15.33
N ALA A 95 -15.23 8.90 -14.11
CA ALA A 95 -14.77 9.77 -13.04
C ALA A 95 -13.50 9.19 -12.38
N THR A 96 -12.63 10.06 -11.88
CA THR A 96 -11.50 9.60 -11.04
C THR A 96 -12.01 8.93 -9.77
N GLY A 97 -11.37 7.85 -9.35
CA GLY A 97 -11.68 7.14 -8.11
C GLY A 97 -11.73 8.11 -6.92
N THR A 98 -12.74 7.97 -6.07
CA THR A 98 -12.96 8.87 -4.94
C THR A 98 -13.37 8.09 -3.71
N ALA A 99 -12.76 8.40 -2.55
CA ALA A 99 -13.23 7.94 -1.26
C ALA A 99 -13.88 9.10 -0.50
N LEU A 100 -15.14 8.90 -0.09
CA LEU A 100 -15.88 9.82 0.79
C LEU A 100 -15.71 9.32 2.22
N ILE A 101 -15.06 10.10 3.05
CA ILE A 101 -14.65 9.69 4.40
C ILE A 101 -15.24 10.67 5.41
N ALA A 102 -16.12 10.22 6.28
CA ALA A 102 -16.54 10.97 7.45
C ALA A 102 -15.75 10.46 8.68
N VAL A 103 -15.17 11.37 9.44
CA VAL A 103 -14.37 11.05 10.64
C VAL A 103 -14.86 11.89 11.79
N ASP A 104 -15.07 11.29 12.96
CA ASP A 104 -15.41 12.02 14.17
C ASP A 104 -14.17 12.33 15.03
N ARG A 105 -14.37 13.08 16.12
CA ARG A 105 -13.31 13.48 17.05
C ARG A 105 -12.65 12.30 17.79
N ASP A 106 -13.32 11.14 17.86
CA ASP A 106 -12.82 9.95 18.53
C ASP A 106 -12.05 9.04 17.54
N GLY A 107 -12.01 9.43 16.23
CA GLY A 107 -11.32 8.73 15.16
C GLY A 107 -12.15 7.62 14.51
N GLU A 108 -13.44 7.47 14.89
CA GLU A 108 -14.36 6.56 14.21
C GLU A 108 -14.67 7.10 12.81
N ASN A 109 -14.78 6.21 11.83
CA ASN A 109 -15.00 6.62 10.46
C ASN A 109 -16.07 5.80 9.73
N GLN A 110 -16.62 6.43 8.69
CA GLN A 110 -17.48 5.81 7.68
C GLN A 110 -16.90 6.16 6.32
N ILE A 111 -16.69 5.14 5.48
CA ILE A 111 -16.04 5.31 4.18
C ILE A 111 -16.94 4.75 3.09
N VAL A 112 -17.17 5.55 2.04
CA VAL A 112 -17.79 5.12 0.80
C VAL A 112 -16.77 5.26 -0.32
N VAL A 113 -16.40 4.15 -0.94
CA VAL A 113 -15.49 4.14 -2.08
C VAL A 113 -16.29 4.14 -3.37
N CYS A 114 -16.03 5.13 -4.21
CA CYS A 114 -16.53 5.23 -5.57
C CYS A 114 -15.36 4.91 -6.52
N PRO A 115 -15.28 3.70 -7.08
CA PRO A 115 -14.06 3.26 -7.78
C PRO A 115 -13.78 4.04 -9.07
N GLY A 116 -14.81 4.48 -9.81
CA GLY A 116 -14.63 5.22 -11.05
C GLY A 116 -13.66 4.50 -12.01
N ALA A 117 -12.71 5.24 -12.55
CA ALA A 117 -11.70 4.73 -13.47
C ALA A 117 -10.91 3.50 -12.96
N ASN A 118 -10.76 3.33 -11.64
CA ASN A 118 -10.10 2.15 -11.09
C ASN A 118 -10.84 0.83 -11.40
N ALA A 119 -12.15 0.87 -11.61
CA ALA A 119 -12.93 -0.30 -11.99
C ALA A 119 -12.96 -0.56 -13.50
N ALA A 120 -12.59 0.43 -14.29
CA ALA A 120 -12.69 0.41 -15.75
C ALA A 120 -11.32 0.22 -16.44
N PHE A 121 -10.21 0.27 -15.69
CA PHE A 121 -8.89 0.20 -16.28
C PHE A 121 -8.48 -1.23 -16.65
N SER A 122 -7.63 -1.37 -17.67
CA SER A 122 -7.07 -2.64 -18.13
C SER A 122 -5.55 -2.55 -18.26
N LEU A 123 -4.89 -3.69 -18.37
CA LEU A 123 -3.45 -3.77 -18.60
C LEU A 123 -3.09 -3.84 -20.10
N GLU A 124 -4.00 -3.48 -21.00
CA GLU A 124 -3.73 -3.47 -22.44
C GLU A 124 -2.54 -2.56 -22.75
N GLY A 125 -1.58 -3.05 -23.53
CA GLY A 125 -0.37 -2.31 -23.88
C GLY A 125 0.70 -2.22 -22.78
N VAL A 126 0.42 -2.68 -21.56
CA VAL A 126 1.39 -2.69 -20.47
C VAL A 126 2.33 -3.88 -20.60
N GLU A 127 3.63 -3.68 -20.41
CA GLU A 127 4.63 -4.75 -20.35
C GLU A 127 5.36 -4.74 -19.00
N PHE A 128 5.72 -5.95 -18.53
CA PHE A 128 6.48 -6.17 -17.30
C PHE A 128 7.84 -6.76 -17.62
N GLY A 129 8.90 -6.17 -17.09
CA GLY A 129 10.26 -6.67 -17.23
C GLY A 129 10.56 -7.89 -16.36
N PRO A 130 11.58 -8.71 -16.74
CA PRO A 130 11.88 -9.96 -16.02
C PRO A 130 12.41 -9.74 -14.59
N ASP A 131 13.06 -8.62 -14.33
CA ASP A 131 13.62 -8.27 -13.00
C ASP A 131 12.75 -7.31 -12.21
N GLU A 132 11.58 -6.97 -12.74
CA GLU A 132 10.66 -5.99 -12.17
C GLU A 132 9.99 -6.56 -10.91
N THR A 133 9.82 -5.73 -9.92
CA THR A 133 9.00 -6.06 -8.75
C THR A 133 7.64 -5.44 -8.93
N VAL A 134 6.60 -6.27 -9.00
CA VAL A 134 5.22 -5.83 -9.17
C VAL A 134 4.49 -5.94 -7.85
N LEU A 135 3.88 -4.83 -7.42
CA LEU A 135 3.10 -4.73 -6.18
C LEU A 135 1.65 -4.38 -6.53
N CYS A 136 0.72 -5.27 -6.19
CA CYS A 136 -0.71 -5.09 -6.41
C CYS A 136 -1.48 -4.97 -5.09
N GLN A 137 -2.69 -4.39 -5.18
CA GLN A 137 -3.71 -4.41 -4.13
C GLN A 137 -5.06 -4.82 -4.76
N LEU A 138 -6.11 -5.00 -3.94
CA LEU A 138 -7.39 -5.53 -4.43
C LEU A 138 -8.43 -4.45 -4.77
N GLU A 139 -8.08 -3.18 -4.68
CA GLU A 139 -9.01 -2.06 -4.97
C GLU A 139 -9.30 -1.86 -6.47
N VAL A 140 -8.48 -2.42 -7.35
CA VAL A 140 -8.69 -2.39 -8.82
C VAL A 140 -9.44 -3.62 -9.34
N GLY A 141 -9.84 -4.49 -8.44
CA GLY A 141 -10.57 -5.71 -8.77
C GLY A 141 -9.66 -6.89 -9.10
N LEU A 142 -10.14 -8.07 -8.72
CA LEU A 142 -9.42 -9.33 -8.85
C LEU A 142 -9.02 -9.69 -10.30
N PRO A 143 -9.82 -9.42 -11.35
CA PRO A 143 -9.43 -9.74 -12.73
C PRO A 143 -8.14 -9.05 -13.17
N VAL A 144 -7.96 -7.77 -12.86
CA VAL A 144 -6.74 -7.01 -13.18
C VAL A 144 -5.54 -7.55 -12.42
N VAL A 145 -5.71 -7.87 -11.13
CA VAL A 145 -4.64 -8.44 -10.30
C VAL A 145 -4.20 -9.81 -10.82
N LEU A 146 -5.14 -10.67 -11.21
CA LEU A 146 -4.85 -11.97 -11.82
C LEU A 146 -4.12 -11.82 -13.15
N GLU A 147 -4.51 -10.86 -13.98
CA GLU A 147 -3.82 -10.59 -15.24
C GLU A 147 -2.40 -10.09 -14.98
N ALA A 148 -2.21 -9.14 -14.05
CA ALA A 148 -0.88 -8.68 -13.65
C ALA A 148 -0.01 -9.84 -13.13
N ALA A 149 -0.57 -10.72 -12.29
CA ALA A 149 0.10 -11.88 -11.76
C ALA A 149 0.57 -12.86 -12.85
N ARG A 150 -0.26 -13.12 -13.87
CA ARG A 150 0.07 -14.01 -15.00
C ARG A 150 1.12 -13.41 -15.94
N ARG A 151 1.09 -12.08 -16.13
CA ARG A 151 1.95 -11.37 -17.09
C ARG A 151 3.28 -10.92 -16.51
N SER A 152 3.37 -10.80 -15.17
CA SER A 152 4.61 -10.41 -14.50
C SER A 152 5.56 -11.59 -14.34
N PRO A 153 6.75 -11.60 -14.98
CA PRO A 153 7.72 -12.68 -14.82
C PRO A 153 8.60 -12.51 -13.58
N GLY A 154 8.67 -11.30 -13.02
CA GLY A 154 9.53 -10.93 -11.89
C GLY A 154 8.93 -11.25 -10.52
N PHE A 155 9.38 -10.54 -9.49
CA PHE A 155 8.91 -10.72 -8.11
C PHE A 155 7.53 -10.10 -7.93
N PHE A 156 6.52 -10.92 -7.61
CA PHE A 156 5.14 -10.50 -7.51
C PHE A 156 4.66 -10.43 -6.06
N VAL A 157 4.19 -9.27 -5.66
CA VAL A 157 3.70 -8.99 -4.31
C VAL A 157 2.23 -8.58 -4.35
N LEU A 158 1.46 -9.15 -3.45
CA LEU A 158 0.06 -8.77 -3.22
C LEU A 158 -0.10 -8.21 -1.80
N ASN A 159 -0.50 -6.95 -1.68
CA ASN A 159 -1.16 -6.48 -0.46
C ASN A 159 -2.63 -6.87 -0.57
N ALA A 160 -3.05 -7.93 0.15
CA ALA A 160 -4.40 -8.49 0.04
C ALA A 160 -5.44 -7.67 0.81
N ALA A 161 -5.56 -6.41 0.44
CA ALA A 161 -6.46 -5.41 1.01
C ALA A 161 -7.33 -4.74 -0.09
N PRO A 162 -8.65 -4.63 0.10
CA PRO A 162 -9.45 -5.21 1.21
C PRO A 162 -9.52 -6.74 1.16
N ALA A 163 -9.78 -7.37 2.32
CA ALA A 163 -9.90 -8.83 2.40
C ALA A 163 -11.02 -9.36 1.51
N MET A 164 -10.70 -10.40 0.74
CA MET A 164 -11.65 -11.16 -0.08
C MET A 164 -11.13 -12.58 -0.32
N ASP A 165 -11.97 -13.47 -0.84
CA ASP A 165 -11.55 -14.79 -1.25
C ASP A 165 -10.54 -14.70 -2.41
N LEU A 166 -9.39 -15.37 -2.25
CA LEU A 166 -8.32 -15.37 -3.25
C LEU A 166 -8.25 -16.71 -3.97
N PRO A 167 -8.21 -16.72 -5.31
CA PRO A 167 -7.99 -17.95 -6.09
C PRO A 167 -6.62 -18.56 -5.78
N ALA A 168 -6.56 -19.91 -5.76
CA ALA A 168 -5.32 -20.63 -5.51
C ALA A 168 -4.20 -20.23 -6.50
N GLU A 169 -4.53 -20.03 -7.78
CA GLU A 169 -3.59 -19.61 -8.81
C GLU A 169 -2.89 -18.28 -8.50
N LEU A 170 -3.62 -17.34 -7.86
CA LEU A 170 -3.03 -16.05 -7.44
C LEU A 170 -2.06 -16.25 -6.29
N LEU A 171 -2.46 -17.04 -5.27
CA LEU A 171 -1.60 -17.33 -4.12
C LEU A 171 -0.34 -18.11 -4.52
N GLU A 172 -0.45 -19.06 -5.45
CA GLU A 172 0.70 -19.81 -6.01
C GLU A 172 1.67 -18.90 -6.75
N ARG A 173 1.14 -17.86 -7.44
CA ARG A 173 1.97 -16.90 -8.16
C ARG A 173 2.65 -15.90 -7.24
N CYS A 174 2.02 -15.53 -6.12
CA CYS A 174 2.58 -14.55 -5.20
C CYS A 174 3.91 -15.05 -4.59
N ASP A 175 4.93 -14.23 -4.68
CA ASP A 175 6.19 -14.44 -3.97
C ASP A 175 6.11 -13.89 -2.53
N LEU A 176 5.24 -12.90 -2.30
CA LEU A 176 4.93 -12.33 -1.00
C LEU A 176 3.48 -11.86 -0.98
N VAL A 177 2.76 -12.17 0.11
CA VAL A 177 1.48 -11.54 0.44
C VAL A 177 1.64 -10.70 1.68
N ILE A 178 1.09 -9.48 1.70
CA ILE A 178 1.13 -8.57 2.84
C ILE A 178 -0.30 -8.30 3.28
N VAL A 179 -0.57 -8.45 4.57
CA VAL A 179 -1.89 -8.28 5.19
C VAL A 179 -1.77 -7.70 6.60
N ASN A 180 -2.85 -7.15 7.11
CA ASN A 180 -2.99 -6.92 8.54
C ASN A 180 -3.58 -8.16 9.25
N GLU A 181 -3.66 -8.13 10.59
CA GLU A 181 -4.17 -9.22 11.42
C GLU A 181 -5.61 -9.63 11.01
N THR A 182 -6.49 -8.65 10.82
CA THR A 182 -7.89 -8.90 10.43
C THR A 182 -7.98 -9.57 9.04
N GLU A 183 -7.23 -9.08 8.07
CA GLU A 183 -7.18 -9.66 6.72
C GLU A 183 -6.60 -11.07 6.74
N TYR A 184 -5.58 -11.32 7.59
CA TYR A 184 -5.01 -12.66 7.76
C TYR A 184 -6.02 -13.67 8.30
N GLU A 185 -6.86 -13.25 9.25
CA GLU A 185 -7.92 -14.09 9.81
C GLU A 185 -9.05 -14.32 8.80
N LEU A 186 -9.39 -13.31 8.00
CA LEU A 186 -10.46 -13.39 7.00
C LEU A 186 -10.11 -14.17 5.74
N ILE A 187 -8.80 -14.45 5.51
CA ILE A 187 -8.32 -15.17 4.31
C ILE A 187 -7.56 -16.44 4.74
N PRO A 188 -8.24 -17.53 5.17
CA PRO A 188 -7.57 -18.74 5.67
C PRO A 188 -6.61 -19.40 4.67
N ALA A 189 -6.84 -19.20 3.36
CA ALA A 189 -5.98 -19.72 2.28
C ALA A 189 -4.52 -19.21 2.37
N LEU A 190 -4.27 -18.08 3.06
CA LEU A 190 -2.92 -17.53 3.25
C LEU A 190 -1.97 -18.48 3.99
N THR A 191 -2.49 -19.43 4.77
CA THR A 191 -1.67 -20.47 5.42
C THR A 191 -0.93 -21.37 4.43
N HIS A 192 -1.35 -21.39 3.16
CA HIS A 192 -0.71 -22.16 2.09
C HIS A 192 0.19 -21.29 1.19
N ALA A 193 0.18 -19.98 1.34
CA ALA A 193 1.01 -19.09 0.55
C ALA A 193 2.51 -19.28 0.85
N LYS A 194 3.37 -19.02 -0.14
CA LYS A 194 4.82 -19.17 -0.02
C LYS A 194 5.38 -18.32 1.13
N LEU A 195 5.01 -17.05 1.15
CA LEU A 195 5.48 -16.08 2.13
C LEU A 195 4.37 -15.07 2.43
N VAL A 196 4.06 -14.87 3.70
CA VAL A 196 3.06 -13.88 4.17
C VAL A 196 3.69 -13.00 5.23
N ALA A 197 3.58 -11.69 5.06
CA ALA A 197 3.89 -10.71 6.09
C ALA A 197 2.59 -10.21 6.73
N VAL A 198 2.50 -10.30 8.04
CA VAL A 198 1.32 -9.87 8.82
C VAL A 198 1.69 -8.71 9.73
N THR A 199 0.93 -7.62 9.67
CA THR A 199 1.07 -6.48 10.59
C THR A 199 0.05 -6.57 11.72
N TYR A 200 0.49 -6.32 12.94
CA TYR A 200 -0.31 -6.34 14.18
C TYR A 200 -0.41 -4.95 14.83
N GLY A 201 -0.27 -3.88 14.05
CA GLY A 201 -0.27 -2.52 14.57
C GLY A 201 0.77 -2.33 15.68
N LYS A 202 0.33 -2.04 16.89
CA LYS A 202 1.22 -1.88 18.06
C LYS A 202 1.96 -3.17 18.47
N GLY A 203 1.55 -4.32 17.97
CA GLY A 203 2.22 -5.63 18.17
C GLY A 203 3.43 -5.84 17.24
N GLY A 204 3.63 -4.96 16.25
CA GLY A 204 4.71 -5.12 15.28
C GLY A 204 4.29 -5.93 14.05
N SER A 205 5.18 -6.79 13.56
CA SER A 205 4.91 -7.60 12.37
C SER A 205 5.61 -8.96 12.43
N ALA A 206 5.07 -9.92 11.69
CA ALA A 206 5.66 -11.25 11.56
C ALA A 206 5.63 -11.74 10.12
N MET A 207 6.51 -12.70 9.82
CA MET A 207 6.59 -13.35 8.52
C MET A 207 6.37 -14.86 8.66
N PHE A 208 5.57 -15.38 7.74
CA PHE A 208 5.19 -16.80 7.74
C PHE A 208 5.54 -17.41 6.38
N GLU A 209 6.20 -18.55 6.40
CA GLU A 209 6.40 -19.43 5.24
C GLU A 209 5.50 -20.65 5.36
N HIS A 210 4.58 -20.85 4.43
CA HIS A 210 3.62 -21.96 4.44
C HIS A 210 2.93 -22.13 5.80
N GLY A 211 2.42 -21.02 6.35
CA GLY A 211 1.72 -20.97 7.63
C GLY A 211 2.61 -21.07 8.88
N ARG A 212 3.93 -21.31 8.74
CA ARG A 212 4.87 -21.35 9.84
C ARG A 212 5.58 -20.02 10.04
N ARG A 213 5.52 -19.43 11.23
CA ARG A 213 6.25 -18.20 11.54
C ARG A 213 7.76 -18.42 11.44
N VAL A 214 8.43 -17.61 10.62
CA VAL A 214 9.88 -17.67 10.37
C VAL A 214 10.63 -16.43 10.83
N ALA A 215 9.91 -15.30 11.02
CA ALA A 215 10.50 -14.07 11.57
C ALA A 215 9.43 -13.23 12.26
N GLU A 216 9.89 -12.33 13.14
CA GLU A 216 9.06 -11.29 13.75
C GLU A 216 9.91 -10.07 14.08
N ALA A 217 9.26 -8.91 14.17
CA ALA A 217 9.87 -7.68 14.63
C ALA A 217 8.86 -6.89 15.47
N PRO A 218 9.26 -6.33 16.61
CA PRO A 218 8.37 -5.49 17.42
C PRO A 218 8.00 -4.21 16.68
N ALA A 219 6.89 -3.59 17.08
CA ALA A 219 6.54 -2.26 16.59
C ALA A 219 7.62 -1.24 17.00
N ALA A 220 7.88 -0.29 16.11
CA ALA A 220 8.66 0.87 16.49
C ALA A 220 7.83 1.76 17.44
N ALA A 221 8.49 2.35 18.45
CA ALA A 221 7.81 3.22 19.40
C ALA A 221 7.40 4.52 18.71
N VAL A 222 6.09 4.82 18.73
CA VAL A 222 5.53 6.06 18.17
C VAL A 222 4.32 6.50 18.98
N THR A 223 4.11 7.82 19.04
CA THR A 223 2.83 8.39 19.49
C THR A 223 1.96 8.56 18.26
N ALA A 224 0.91 7.75 18.15
CA ALA A 224 0.05 7.74 16.97
C ALA A 224 -0.74 9.06 16.88
N ALA A 225 -0.65 9.72 15.72
CA ALA A 225 -1.50 10.85 15.35
C ALA A 225 -2.57 10.43 14.33
N ASN A 226 -2.19 9.57 13.35
CA ASN A 226 -3.08 9.05 12.32
C ASN A 226 -2.52 7.70 11.84
N THR A 227 -3.39 6.75 11.48
CA THR A 227 -2.98 5.43 10.97
C THR A 227 -3.15 5.29 9.45
N ILE A 228 -3.72 6.30 8.78
CA ILE A 228 -3.96 6.30 7.33
C ILE A 228 -2.59 6.33 6.62
N GLY A 229 -2.41 5.48 5.61
CA GLY A 229 -1.17 5.39 4.83
C GLY A 229 -0.01 4.66 5.50
N ALA A 230 -0.07 4.37 6.81
CA ALA A 230 1.00 3.65 7.50
C ALA A 230 1.20 2.22 6.98
N GLY A 231 0.11 1.52 6.66
CA GLY A 231 0.14 0.20 6.03
C GLY A 231 0.74 0.24 4.63
N ASP A 232 0.42 1.27 3.84
CA ASP A 232 0.97 1.45 2.50
C ASP A 232 2.48 1.75 2.54
N ALA A 233 2.89 2.60 3.48
CA ALA A 233 4.31 2.89 3.72
C ALA A 233 5.08 1.64 4.19
N PHE A 234 4.48 0.83 5.07
CA PHE A 234 5.03 -0.46 5.48
C PHE A 234 5.19 -1.42 4.30
N CYS A 235 4.17 -1.55 3.43
CA CYS A 235 4.22 -2.41 2.24
C CYS A 235 5.38 -2.03 1.32
N ALA A 236 5.48 -0.75 0.96
CA ALA A 236 6.56 -0.26 0.11
C ALA A 236 7.95 -0.50 0.72
N ALA A 237 8.10 -0.21 2.02
CA ALA A 237 9.35 -0.40 2.74
C ALA A 237 9.76 -1.87 2.83
N LEU A 238 8.83 -2.77 3.13
CA LEU A 238 9.09 -4.20 3.21
C LEU A 238 9.55 -4.76 1.86
N VAL A 239 8.84 -4.40 0.79
CA VAL A 239 9.19 -4.81 -0.58
C VAL A 239 10.60 -4.35 -0.92
N LEU A 240 10.93 -3.07 -0.73
CA LEU A 240 12.25 -2.53 -1.02
C LEU A 240 13.35 -3.18 -0.16
N ALA A 241 13.09 -3.40 1.13
CA ALA A 241 14.03 -4.02 2.06
C ALA A 241 14.34 -5.48 1.66
N LEU A 242 13.32 -6.26 1.32
CA LEU A 242 13.49 -7.64 0.86
C LEU A 242 14.24 -7.71 -0.47
N ARG A 243 13.91 -6.81 -1.41
CA ARG A 243 14.59 -6.74 -2.70
C ARG A 243 16.02 -6.20 -2.61
N ALA A 244 16.35 -5.48 -1.53
CA ALA A 244 17.72 -5.14 -1.14
C ALA A 244 18.44 -6.27 -0.38
N ASN A 245 17.84 -7.48 -0.31
CA ASN A 245 18.35 -8.68 0.35
C ASN A 245 18.57 -8.53 1.87
N LEU A 246 17.77 -7.71 2.55
CA LEU A 246 17.78 -7.69 4.01
C LEU A 246 17.17 -9.00 4.55
N PRO A 247 17.75 -9.60 5.61
CA PRO A 247 17.12 -10.73 6.30
C PRO A 247 15.72 -10.37 6.83
N TYR A 248 14.80 -11.32 6.86
CA TYR A 248 13.40 -11.10 7.23
C TYR A 248 13.20 -10.29 8.53
N PRO A 249 13.87 -10.62 9.65
CA PRO A 249 13.67 -9.85 10.88
C PRO A 249 14.06 -8.37 10.72
N ARG A 250 15.12 -8.10 9.96
CA ARG A 250 15.59 -6.74 9.71
C ARG A 250 14.70 -6.01 8.72
N ALA A 251 14.23 -6.69 7.66
CA ALA A 251 13.28 -6.13 6.71
C ALA A 251 11.98 -5.71 7.39
N LEU A 252 11.42 -6.57 8.26
CA LEU A 252 10.25 -6.26 9.08
C LEU A 252 10.49 -5.07 10.02
N ALA A 253 11.63 -5.03 10.72
CA ALA A 253 11.95 -3.94 11.63
C ALA A 253 12.11 -2.59 10.91
N VAL A 254 12.71 -2.59 9.71
CA VAL A 254 12.80 -1.40 8.84
C VAL A 254 11.41 -0.97 8.39
N ALA A 255 10.57 -1.90 7.93
CA ALA A 255 9.20 -1.60 7.51
C ALA A 255 8.33 -1.08 8.67
N ASN A 256 8.48 -1.65 9.88
CA ASN A 256 7.84 -1.15 11.08
C ASN A 256 8.27 0.28 11.42
N ALA A 257 9.55 0.61 11.27
CA ALA A 257 10.05 1.97 11.52
C ALA A 257 9.49 2.99 10.50
N VAL A 258 9.38 2.61 9.22
CA VAL A 258 8.76 3.44 8.18
C VAL A 258 7.27 3.64 8.46
N GLY A 259 6.54 2.57 8.78
CA GLY A 259 5.13 2.66 9.16
C GLY A 259 4.89 3.52 10.40
N ALA A 260 5.81 3.47 11.36
CA ALA A 260 5.74 4.30 12.57
C ALA A 260 5.95 5.80 12.28
N ASP A 261 6.92 6.16 11.42
CA ASP A 261 7.11 7.54 10.98
C ASP A 261 5.87 8.04 10.20
N ALA A 262 5.26 7.17 9.38
CA ALA A 262 4.03 7.49 8.64
C ALA A 262 2.84 7.81 9.56
N VAL A 263 2.70 7.12 10.69
CA VAL A 263 1.64 7.39 11.70
C VAL A 263 1.71 8.80 12.28
N GLY A 264 2.89 9.44 12.27
CA GLY A 264 3.09 10.81 12.73
C GLY A 264 2.58 11.90 11.78
N ASP A 265 2.22 11.55 10.54
CA ASP A 265 1.73 12.47 9.50
C ASP A 265 0.21 12.33 9.35
N LEU A 266 -0.48 13.43 9.07
CA LEU A 266 -1.94 13.42 8.82
C LEU A 266 -2.28 13.04 7.37
N SER A 267 -1.29 13.00 6.48
CA SER A 267 -1.44 12.65 5.07
C SER A 267 -1.44 11.13 4.86
N SER A 268 -2.26 10.66 3.93
CA SER A 268 -2.19 9.28 3.41
C SER A 268 -0.88 9.00 2.65
N GLN A 269 -0.19 10.06 2.23
CA GLN A 269 1.11 10.05 1.60
C GLN A 269 2.14 10.81 2.46
N PRO A 270 2.59 10.23 3.59
CA PRO A 270 3.45 10.88 4.56
C PRO A 270 4.84 11.20 3.99
N ALA A 271 5.47 12.26 4.49
CA ALA A 271 6.88 12.51 4.22
C ALA A 271 7.73 11.38 4.83
N LEU A 272 8.57 10.76 4.02
CA LEU A 272 9.45 9.64 4.44
C LEU A 272 10.90 9.98 4.16
N ALA A 273 11.80 9.57 5.05
CA ALA A 273 13.22 9.57 4.80
C ALA A 273 13.60 8.46 3.79
N ARG A 274 14.83 8.44 3.32
CA ARG A 274 15.28 7.35 2.43
C ARG A 274 15.43 6.05 3.21
N LEU A 275 15.18 4.92 2.54
CA LEU A 275 15.25 3.58 3.15
C LEU A 275 16.58 3.32 3.86
N GLU A 276 17.68 3.82 3.31
CA GLU A 276 19.03 3.69 3.88
C GLU A 276 19.13 4.30 5.29
N GLU A 277 18.40 5.37 5.56
CA GLU A 277 18.37 6.00 6.89
C GLU A 277 17.65 5.12 7.91
N TYR A 278 16.52 4.50 7.51
CA TYR A 278 15.82 3.53 8.37
C TYR A 278 16.67 2.27 8.61
N VAL A 279 17.34 1.77 7.58
CA VAL A 279 18.29 0.64 7.71
C VAL A 279 19.42 0.96 8.67
N ALA A 280 19.89 2.22 8.71
CA ALA A 280 20.96 2.65 9.63
C ALA A 280 20.45 2.78 11.08
N ARG A 281 19.19 3.17 11.29
CA ARG A 281 18.57 3.31 12.62
C ARG A 281 18.20 1.97 13.26
N VAL A 282 17.85 0.98 12.45
CA VAL A 282 17.47 -0.35 12.94
C VAL A 282 18.73 -1.19 13.20
N PRO A 283 19.01 -1.58 14.46
CA PRO A 283 20.17 -2.41 14.77
C PRO A 283 20.16 -3.69 13.94
N GLY A 284 21.31 -4.12 13.47
CA GLY A 284 21.45 -5.45 12.89
C GLY A 284 20.98 -6.47 13.93
N ALA A 285 19.98 -7.30 13.59
CA ALA A 285 19.60 -8.40 14.44
C ALA A 285 20.86 -9.23 14.71
N GLY A 286 21.35 -9.19 15.96
CA GLY A 286 22.36 -10.12 16.40
C GLY A 286 21.84 -11.52 16.08
N ILE A 287 22.66 -12.33 15.44
CA ILE A 287 22.40 -13.76 15.27
C ILE A 287 22.12 -14.27 16.68
N ALA A 288 20.84 -14.51 17.00
CA ALA A 288 20.47 -15.18 18.24
C ALA A 288 21.18 -16.53 18.19
N GLY A 289 22.05 -16.76 19.18
CA GLY A 289 23.03 -17.82 19.23
C GLY A 289 22.43 -19.19 18.99
N GLN A 290 23.33 -20.00 18.51
CA GLN A 290 23.28 -21.45 18.35
C GLN A 290 22.65 -22.18 19.53
#